data_5d8deee890927e56b142a49862b6d533
#
_entry.id   5d8deee890927e56b142a49862b6d533
#
_cell.length_a   1.000
_cell.length_b   1.000
_cell.length_c   1.000
_cell.angle_alpha   90.00
_cell.angle_beta   90.00
_cell.angle_gamma   90.00
#
_symmetry.space_group_name_H-M   'P 1'
#
loop_
_entity.id
_entity.type
_entity.pdbx_description
1 polymer ?
#
loop_
_entity_poly.entity_id
_entity_poly.type
_entity_poly.pdbx_seq_one_letter_code
_entity_poly.pdbx_strand_id
1 'polypeptide(L)'
;MDHILQRVVGSSRISLLDGFSGFNQILVHPDDQDKTAFTTPWGTFKYIKMHFGLKNAEATFQRAMDIAFVKEIHDFLVIYLDDLTPFSKSDQEHLEHLKQVFLICRKFGISLNPKKSLFGLEEGKLLGHIISKDSIRIDPDRIQAILQVPHPRSIKELQDFLRKINFLRRFIPNLAELIRLLNNMLKKYSKFKWTMEAKQAFEEIKTALTKTLVLTSAKFDKDFIIFSFASEHTIAAVLLQKDDQGCEKPIAFFSKALRDAPLKYKIMEKQAYALVKAIKNFKVYILYSHVIAYVPNAVVKDILTQEGIEGKRGKWIANILEYDIEIKPTKLIKGQGLAKLMTETNF
;
A
#
# COMPACT_ATOMS: atom_id res chain seq x y z
N MET A 1 5.46 -1.12 0.92
CA MET A 1 4.99 -0.74 -0.44
C MET A 1 4.53 0.72 -0.47
N ASP A 2 3.61 1.14 0.42
CA ASP A 2 3.10 2.53 0.43
C ASP A 2 4.21 3.58 0.59
N HIS A 3 5.22 3.30 1.41
CA HIS A 3 6.38 4.18 1.59
C HIS A 3 7.16 4.40 0.27
N ILE A 4 7.31 3.35 -0.54
CA ILE A 4 7.98 3.41 -1.85
C ILE A 4 7.19 4.30 -2.81
N LEU A 5 5.88 4.06 -2.91
CA LEU A 5 5.01 4.83 -3.81
C LEU A 5 4.98 6.32 -3.44
N GLN A 6 4.98 6.64 -2.13
CA GLN A 6 4.96 8.02 -1.64
C GLN A 6 6.26 8.79 -1.93
N ARG A 7 7.37 8.11 -2.08
CA ARG A 7 8.63 8.77 -2.44
C ARG A 7 8.69 9.19 -3.89
N VAL A 8 8.08 8.39 -4.78
CA VAL A 8 8.11 8.62 -6.23
C VAL A 8 7.00 9.58 -6.67
N VAL A 9 5.84 9.53 -6.00
CA VAL A 9 4.72 10.43 -6.33
C VAL A 9 5.12 11.89 -6.09
N GLY A 10 4.66 12.79 -6.93
CA GLY A 10 5.05 14.20 -6.90
C GLY A 10 6.27 14.53 -7.78
N SER A 11 6.91 13.53 -8.36
CA SER A 11 8.03 13.72 -9.30
C SER A 11 7.53 14.03 -10.71
N SER A 12 8.23 14.95 -11.39
CA SER A 12 7.91 15.34 -12.77
C SER A 12 8.48 14.36 -13.79
N ARG A 13 9.54 13.64 -13.44
CA ARG A 13 10.18 12.63 -14.29
C ARG A 13 10.51 11.37 -13.50
N ILE A 14 10.31 10.23 -14.15
CA ILE A 14 10.54 8.90 -13.61
C ILE A 14 11.19 8.06 -14.71
N SER A 15 12.22 7.29 -14.37
CA SER A 15 12.73 6.23 -15.24
C SER A 15 12.53 4.87 -14.57
N LEU A 16 12.25 3.86 -15.39
CA LEU A 16 12.08 2.47 -14.93
C LEU A 16 13.20 1.66 -15.56
N LEU A 17 14.20 1.29 -14.77
CA LEU A 17 15.40 0.58 -15.22
C LEU A 17 15.33 -0.86 -14.75
N ASP A 18 15.38 -1.80 -15.69
CA ASP A 18 15.33 -3.24 -15.44
C ASP A 18 16.74 -3.80 -15.30
N GLY A 19 17.03 -4.53 -14.23
CA GLY A 19 18.30 -5.22 -14.04
C GLY A 19 18.44 -6.42 -14.98
N PHE A 20 19.48 -6.45 -15.81
CA PHE A 20 19.71 -7.55 -16.76
C PHE A 20 20.06 -8.85 -16.03
N SER A 21 19.12 -9.81 -15.98
CA SER A 21 19.32 -11.10 -15.28
C SER A 21 19.82 -10.92 -13.83
N GLY A 22 19.18 -10.02 -13.07
CA GLY A 22 19.65 -9.47 -11.81
C GLY A 22 20.42 -10.44 -10.91
N PHE A 23 19.82 -11.57 -10.54
CA PHE A 23 20.48 -12.57 -9.67
C PHE A 23 21.75 -13.15 -10.25
N ASN A 24 21.81 -13.37 -11.57
CA ASN A 24 22.99 -13.93 -12.25
C ASN A 24 24.19 -12.98 -12.29
N GLN A 25 24.06 -11.78 -11.77
CA GLN A 25 25.16 -10.83 -11.63
C GLN A 25 25.95 -11.01 -10.33
N ILE A 26 25.36 -11.64 -9.31
CA ILE A 26 25.96 -11.87 -8.02
C ILE A 26 26.73 -13.18 -8.00
N LEU A 27 27.98 -13.14 -7.52
CA LEU A 27 28.80 -14.34 -7.34
C LEU A 27 28.34 -15.14 -6.10
N VAL A 28 28.28 -16.46 -6.24
CA VAL A 28 28.10 -17.36 -5.10
C VAL A 28 29.45 -17.50 -4.38
N HIS A 29 29.44 -17.39 -3.05
CA HIS A 29 30.65 -17.58 -2.26
C HIS A 29 31.26 -18.95 -2.56
N PRO A 30 32.58 -19.11 -2.71
CA PRO A 30 33.20 -20.39 -3.06
C PRO A 30 32.75 -21.57 -2.19
N ASP A 31 32.63 -21.38 -0.88
CA ASP A 31 32.19 -22.42 0.08
C ASP A 31 30.71 -22.85 -0.11
N ASP A 32 29.91 -22.06 -0.82
CA ASP A 32 28.50 -22.34 -1.06
C ASP A 32 28.25 -22.86 -2.48
N GLN A 33 29.24 -22.80 -3.39
CA GLN A 33 29.06 -23.24 -4.77
C GLN A 33 28.68 -24.71 -4.88
N ASP A 34 29.29 -25.58 -4.07
CA ASP A 34 29.02 -27.01 -4.10
C ASP A 34 27.57 -27.36 -3.68
N LYS A 35 26.94 -26.48 -2.90
CA LYS A 35 25.51 -26.61 -2.50
C LYS A 35 24.55 -26.32 -3.68
N THR A 36 25.06 -25.77 -4.77
CA THR A 36 24.31 -25.47 -6.00
C THR A 36 24.52 -26.53 -7.10
N ALA A 37 25.20 -27.63 -6.76
CA ALA A 37 25.55 -28.69 -7.72
C ALA A 37 24.30 -29.35 -8.30
N PHE A 38 24.36 -29.66 -9.59
CA PHE A 38 23.35 -30.41 -10.32
C PHE A 38 24.01 -31.39 -11.31
N THR A 39 23.34 -32.49 -11.60
CA THR A 39 23.86 -33.54 -12.48
C THR A 39 23.21 -33.48 -13.85
N THR A 40 24.00 -33.65 -14.88
CA THR A 40 23.59 -33.74 -16.28
C THR A 40 24.13 -35.03 -16.89
N PRO A 41 23.71 -35.44 -18.12
CA PRO A 41 24.32 -36.56 -18.82
C PRO A 41 25.84 -36.38 -19.10
N TRP A 42 26.34 -35.15 -19.05
CA TRP A 42 27.76 -34.84 -19.33
C TRP A 42 28.59 -34.65 -18.04
N GLY A 43 28.00 -34.77 -16.86
CA GLY A 43 28.70 -34.64 -15.58
C GLY A 43 27.98 -33.78 -14.57
N THR A 44 28.61 -33.54 -13.43
CA THR A 44 28.13 -32.69 -12.36
C THR A 44 28.68 -31.28 -12.52
N PHE A 45 27.81 -30.32 -12.46
CA PHE A 45 28.12 -28.89 -12.59
C PHE A 45 27.66 -28.15 -11.34
N LYS A 46 28.23 -26.98 -11.08
CA LYS A 46 27.81 -26.08 -10.01
C LYS A 46 27.71 -24.64 -10.51
N TYR A 47 26.85 -23.86 -9.90
CA TYR A 47 26.74 -22.44 -10.24
C TYR A 47 27.82 -21.62 -9.55
N ILE A 48 28.52 -20.78 -10.32
CA ILE A 48 29.44 -19.76 -9.80
C ILE A 48 28.74 -18.41 -9.57
N LYS A 49 27.57 -18.25 -10.19
CA LYS A 49 26.69 -17.08 -10.02
C LYS A 49 25.35 -17.50 -9.45
N MET A 50 24.71 -16.62 -8.73
CA MET A 50 23.42 -16.87 -8.10
C MET A 50 22.35 -17.10 -9.17
N HIS A 51 21.73 -18.29 -9.17
CA HIS A 51 20.71 -18.70 -10.13
C HIS A 51 19.30 -18.48 -9.58
N PHE A 52 18.29 -18.49 -10.45
CA PHE A 52 16.89 -18.47 -10.06
C PHE A 52 16.52 -19.72 -9.25
N GLY A 53 15.61 -19.54 -8.28
CA GLY A 53 15.12 -20.64 -7.45
C GLY A 53 15.83 -20.80 -6.09
N LEU A 54 16.92 -20.11 -5.83
CA LEU A 54 17.50 -20.05 -4.49
C LEU A 54 16.57 -19.28 -3.56
N LYS A 55 16.29 -19.83 -2.39
CA LYS A 55 15.33 -19.31 -1.43
C LYS A 55 15.65 -17.89 -0.93
N ASN A 56 16.92 -17.54 -0.87
CA ASN A 56 17.44 -16.25 -0.40
C ASN A 56 17.98 -15.34 -1.52
N ALA A 57 17.78 -15.70 -2.80
CA ALA A 57 18.30 -14.93 -3.93
C ALA A 57 17.80 -13.49 -3.94
N GLU A 58 16.49 -13.29 -3.78
CA GLU A 58 15.87 -11.94 -3.76
C GLU A 58 16.43 -11.06 -2.64
N ALA A 59 16.53 -11.58 -1.42
CA ALA A 59 17.08 -10.83 -0.29
C ALA A 59 18.57 -10.51 -0.44
N THR A 60 19.35 -11.41 -1.03
CA THR A 60 20.78 -11.21 -1.30
C THR A 60 20.99 -10.14 -2.37
N PHE A 61 20.21 -10.19 -3.45
CA PHE A 61 20.26 -9.19 -4.51
C PHE A 61 19.83 -7.80 -4.01
N GLN A 62 18.72 -7.71 -3.27
CA GLN A 62 18.27 -6.46 -2.67
C GLN A 62 19.38 -5.85 -1.78
N ARG A 63 20.02 -6.67 -0.94
CA ARG A 63 21.13 -6.21 -0.09
C ARG A 63 22.33 -5.70 -0.91
N ALA A 64 22.66 -6.35 -2.01
CA ALA A 64 23.74 -5.89 -2.88
C ALA A 64 23.41 -4.53 -3.49
N MET A 65 22.16 -4.32 -3.93
CA MET A 65 21.67 -3.05 -4.44
C MET A 65 21.65 -1.97 -3.36
N ASP A 66 21.20 -2.28 -2.14
CA ASP A 66 21.20 -1.35 -1.01
C ASP A 66 22.63 -0.88 -0.66
N ILE A 67 23.63 -1.75 -0.79
CA ILE A 67 25.03 -1.40 -0.58
C ILE A 67 25.57 -0.51 -1.71
N ALA A 68 25.26 -0.87 -2.98
CA ALA A 68 25.74 -0.14 -4.14
C ALA A 68 25.20 1.29 -4.19
N PHE A 69 23.91 1.47 -3.84
CA PHE A 69 23.18 2.73 -3.95
C PHE A 69 22.81 3.35 -2.60
N VAL A 70 23.61 3.13 -1.55
CA VAL A 70 23.29 3.51 -0.16
C VAL A 70 22.93 4.98 0.03
N LYS A 71 23.48 5.89 -0.77
CA LYS A 71 23.20 7.33 -0.73
C LYS A 71 21.96 7.68 -1.53
N GLU A 72 21.84 7.14 -2.71
CA GLU A 72 20.83 7.47 -3.71
C GLU A 72 19.43 6.92 -3.33
N ILE A 73 19.37 5.77 -2.64
CA ILE A 73 18.14 5.18 -2.13
C ILE A 73 17.40 6.13 -1.18
N HIS A 74 18.10 7.00 -0.45
CA HIS A 74 17.48 7.93 0.48
C HIS A 74 17.07 9.26 -0.16
N ASP A 75 17.49 9.52 -1.39
CA ASP A 75 17.29 10.79 -2.10
C ASP A 75 16.36 10.62 -3.32
N PHE A 76 16.87 10.17 -4.43
CA PHE A 76 16.17 10.18 -5.72
C PHE A 76 15.98 8.80 -6.37
N LEU A 77 16.30 7.73 -5.66
CA LEU A 77 16.22 6.37 -6.20
C LEU A 77 15.34 5.48 -5.31
N VAL A 78 14.50 4.69 -5.95
CA VAL A 78 13.82 3.56 -5.33
C VAL A 78 14.30 2.29 -6.00
N ILE A 79 14.61 1.27 -5.21
CA ILE A 79 14.97 -0.06 -5.69
C ILE A 79 13.99 -1.08 -5.11
N TYR A 80 13.43 -1.88 -5.99
CA TYR A 80 12.57 -2.98 -5.61
C TYR A 80 12.89 -4.21 -6.46
N LEU A 81 13.57 -5.18 -5.86
CA LEU A 81 14.12 -6.35 -6.56
C LEU A 81 15.00 -5.91 -7.73
N ASP A 82 14.67 -6.32 -8.96
CA ASP A 82 15.44 -6.03 -10.17
C ASP A 82 15.16 -4.64 -10.75
N ASP A 83 14.14 -3.92 -10.22
CA ASP A 83 13.69 -2.64 -10.74
C ASP A 83 14.34 -1.46 -10.01
N LEU A 84 15.08 -0.62 -10.73
CA LEU A 84 15.62 0.64 -10.25
C LEU A 84 14.77 1.79 -10.81
N THR A 85 14.23 2.62 -9.93
CA THR A 85 13.35 3.74 -10.30
C THR A 85 13.95 5.06 -9.84
N PRO A 86 14.79 5.71 -10.65
CA PRO A 86 15.18 7.11 -10.43
C PRO A 86 13.99 8.03 -10.69
N PHE A 87 13.84 9.06 -9.84
CA PHE A 87 12.77 10.06 -9.94
C PHE A 87 13.31 11.46 -9.64
N SER A 88 12.69 12.50 -10.20
CA SER A 88 13.21 13.86 -10.14
C SER A 88 12.10 14.91 -10.31
N LYS A 89 12.34 16.11 -9.83
CA LYS A 89 11.41 17.25 -9.93
C LYS A 89 11.51 18.03 -11.23
N SER A 90 12.62 17.90 -11.97
CA SER A 90 12.85 18.57 -13.25
C SER A 90 13.61 17.67 -14.22
N ASP A 91 13.59 18.04 -15.51
CA ASP A 91 14.29 17.31 -16.58
C ASP A 91 15.81 17.35 -16.41
N GLN A 92 16.35 18.53 -16.03
CA GLN A 92 17.77 18.70 -15.81
C GLN A 92 18.28 17.82 -14.66
N GLU A 93 17.60 17.87 -13.53
CA GLU A 93 17.88 17.03 -12.35
C GLU A 93 17.80 15.54 -12.71
N HIS A 94 16.84 15.15 -13.55
CA HIS A 94 16.67 13.77 -13.97
C HIS A 94 17.85 13.23 -14.78
N LEU A 95 18.41 14.05 -15.65
CA LEU A 95 19.62 13.67 -16.43
C LEU A 95 20.82 13.48 -15.51
N GLU A 96 20.99 14.33 -14.50
CA GLU A 96 22.06 14.19 -13.52
C GLU A 96 21.90 12.93 -12.65
N HIS A 97 20.69 12.64 -12.18
CA HIS A 97 20.38 11.42 -11.43
C HIS A 97 20.63 10.16 -12.25
N LEU A 98 20.21 10.13 -13.52
CA LEU A 98 20.50 9.01 -14.43
C LEU A 98 22.00 8.81 -14.62
N LYS A 99 22.76 9.90 -14.81
CA LYS A 99 24.22 9.84 -14.92
C LYS A 99 24.85 9.22 -13.68
N GLN A 100 24.40 9.62 -12.48
CA GLN A 100 24.87 9.05 -11.22
C GLN A 100 24.56 7.57 -11.12
N VAL A 101 23.31 7.15 -11.43
CA VAL A 101 22.93 5.73 -11.45
C VAL A 101 23.83 4.92 -12.37
N PHE A 102 24.10 5.41 -13.61
CA PHE A 102 24.96 4.69 -14.56
C PHE A 102 26.41 4.62 -14.11
N LEU A 103 26.94 5.65 -13.47
CA LEU A 103 28.30 5.62 -12.91
C LEU A 103 28.43 4.58 -11.80
N ILE A 104 27.41 4.47 -10.93
CA ILE A 104 27.36 3.47 -9.87
C ILE A 104 27.22 2.07 -10.45
N CYS A 105 26.33 1.87 -11.42
CA CYS A 105 26.21 0.60 -12.15
C CYS A 105 27.55 0.16 -12.74
N ARG A 106 28.27 1.08 -13.38
CA ARG A 106 29.61 0.80 -13.95
C ARG A 106 30.63 0.45 -12.86
N LYS A 107 30.62 1.18 -11.74
CA LYS A 107 31.53 0.95 -10.61
C LYS A 107 31.36 -0.42 -9.98
N PHE A 108 30.12 -0.87 -9.82
CA PHE A 108 29.78 -2.15 -9.16
C PHE A 108 29.55 -3.30 -10.16
N GLY A 109 29.73 -3.08 -11.46
CA GLY A 109 29.53 -4.10 -12.50
C GLY A 109 28.07 -4.51 -12.67
N ILE A 110 27.10 -3.62 -12.33
CA ILE A 110 25.68 -3.87 -12.48
C ILE A 110 25.27 -3.60 -13.93
N SER A 111 24.70 -4.60 -14.58
CA SER A 111 24.19 -4.50 -15.96
C SER A 111 22.68 -4.22 -15.95
N LEU A 112 22.26 -3.25 -16.74
CA LEU A 112 20.86 -2.92 -16.97
C LEU A 112 20.39 -3.45 -18.32
N ASN A 113 19.11 -3.72 -18.46
CA ASN A 113 18.50 -4.18 -19.71
C ASN A 113 17.92 -2.99 -20.49
N PRO A 114 18.59 -2.50 -21.56
CA PRO A 114 18.13 -1.33 -22.27
C PRO A 114 16.83 -1.55 -23.04
N LYS A 115 16.49 -2.80 -23.37
CA LYS A 115 15.26 -3.13 -24.11
C LYS A 115 14.01 -3.08 -23.24
N LYS A 116 14.16 -3.24 -21.92
CA LYS A 116 13.06 -3.19 -20.96
C LYS A 116 13.05 -1.90 -20.13
N SER A 117 14.13 -1.14 -20.18
CA SER A 117 14.23 0.13 -19.47
C SER A 117 13.49 1.24 -20.20
N LEU A 118 12.77 2.06 -19.44
CA LEU A 118 12.03 3.23 -19.92
C LEU A 118 12.59 4.48 -19.24
N PHE A 119 12.77 5.55 -20.00
CA PHE A 119 13.47 6.74 -19.54
C PHE A 119 12.61 8.00 -19.63
N GLY A 120 12.74 8.89 -18.64
CA GLY A 120 12.20 10.25 -18.65
C GLY A 120 10.67 10.34 -18.76
N LEU A 121 9.96 9.38 -18.22
CA LEU A 121 8.50 9.31 -18.25
C LEU A 121 7.87 10.35 -17.31
N GLU A 122 6.72 10.93 -17.71
CA GLU A 122 5.88 11.75 -16.85
C GLU A 122 4.99 10.91 -15.93
N GLU A 123 4.66 9.71 -16.36
CA GLU A 123 4.01 8.70 -15.55
C GLU A 123 4.65 7.32 -15.75
N GLY A 124 4.77 6.56 -14.68
CA GLY A 124 5.44 5.25 -14.70
C GLY A 124 4.62 4.17 -14.00
N LYS A 125 4.77 2.93 -14.48
CA LYS A 125 4.14 1.75 -13.86
C LYS A 125 5.08 1.16 -12.81
N LEU A 126 4.84 1.48 -11.54
CA LEU A 126 5.62 1.00 -10.41
C LEU A 126 4.77 0.13 -9.47
N LEU A 127 5.25 -1.07 -9.17
CA LEU A 127 4.59 -2.01 -8.24
C LEU A 127 3.10 -2.24 -8.56
N GLY A 128 2.73 -2.26 -9.84
CA GLY A 128 1.35 -2.46 -10.30
C GLY A 128 0.42 -1.26 -10.11
N HIS A 129 0.98 -0.08 -9.93
CA HIS A 129 0.30 1.20 -9.91
C HIS A 129 0.86 2.11 -10.98
N ILE A 130 0.04 2.99 -11.52
CA ILE A 130 0.49 4.09 -12.37
C ILE A 130 0.68 5.31 -11.48
N ILE A 131 1.90 5.82 -11.46
CA ILE A 131 2.31 6.98 -10.66
C ILE A 131 2.58 8.12 -11.61
N SER A 132 2.02 9.27 -11.28
CA SER A 132 2.31 10.55 -11.94
C SER A 132 2.63 11.62 -10.89
N LYS A 133 2.94 12.83 -11.34
CA LYS A 133 3.19 13.97 -10.46
C LYS A 133 2.05 14.21 -9.46
N ASP A 134 0.80 14.10 -9.90
CA ASP A 134 -0.36 14.54 -9.12
C ASP A 134 -1.19 13.37 -8.56
N SER A 135 -0.92 12.13 -9.01
CA SER A 135 -1.82 11.02 -8.70
C SER A 135 -1.16 9.64 -8.66
N ILE A 136 -1.83 8.74 -7.93
CA ILE A 136 -1.59 7.30 -7.98
C ILE A 136 -2.88 6.65 -8.45
N ARG A 137 -2.77 5.81 -9.50
CA ARG A 137 -3.89 5.06 -10.08
C ARG A 137 -3.58 3.58 -10.07
N ILE A 138 -4.63 2.77 -10.04
CA ILE A 138 -4.48 1.32 -10.28
C ILE A 138 -4.24 1.14 -11.78
N ASP A 139 -3.35 0.21 -12.12
CA ASP A 139 -3.15 -0.24 -13.49
C ASP A 139 -4.48 -0.80 -14.06
N PRO A 140 -5.01 -0.23 -15.17
CA PRO A 140 -6.26 -0.68 -15.79
C PRO A 140 -6.26 -2.16 -16.16
N ASP A 141 -5.13 -2.69 -16.64
CA ASP A 141 -5.00 -4.11 -17.00
C ASP A 141 -5.23 -5.00 -15.78
N ARG A 142 -4.77 -4.55 -14.61
CA ARG A 142 -4.98 -5.26 -13.34
C ARG A 142 -6.44 -5.25 -12.91
N ILE A 143 -7.12 -4.12 -13.09
CA ILE A 143 -8.57 -4.03 -12.83
C ILE A 143 -9.31 -5.00 -13.74
N GLN A 144 -9.04 -4.98 -15.03
CA GLN A 144 -9.66 -5.86 -16.02
C GLN A 144 -9.43 -7.34 -15.69
N ALA A 145 -8.20 -7.70 -15.34
CA ALA A 145 -7.89 -9.07 -14.94
C ALA A 145 -8.66 -9.54 -13.69
N ILE A 146 -9.00 -8.64 -12.77
CA ILE A 146 -9.82 -8.96 -11.60
C ILE A 146 -11.31 -9.04 -11.96
N LEU A 147 -11.79 -8.12 -12.79
CA LEU A 147 -13.19 -8.11 -13.24
C LEU A 147 -13.56 -9.38 -14.02
N GLN A 148 -12.62 -9.96 -14.76
CA GLN A 148 -12.79 -11.20 -15.52
C GLN A 148 -12.76 -12.47 -14.65
N VAL A 149 -12.36 -12.40 -13.36
CA VAL A 149 -12.34 -13.58 -12.47
C VAL A 149 -13.77 -14.10 -12.30
N PRO A 150 -14.08 -15.36 -12.65
CA PRO A 150 -15.38 -15.96 -12.39
C PRO A 150 -15.61 -16.21 -10.90
N HIS A 151 -16.82 -16.58 -10.51
CA HIS A 151 -17.07 -16.98 -9.12
C HIS A 151 -16.14 -18.14 -8.73
N PRO A 152 -15.30 -17.97 -7.69
CA PRO A 152 -14.40 -19.02 -7.21
C PRO A 152 -15.15 -20.32 -6.88
N ARG A 153 -14.59 -21.45 -7.32
CA ARG A 153 -15.17 -22.79 -7.09
C ARG A 153 -14.54 -23.51 -5.91
N SER A 154 -13.44 -22.97 -5.37
CA SER A 154 -12.69 -23.56 -4.27
C SER A 154 -12.22 -22.49 -3.28
N ILE A 155 -11.89 -22.94 -2.06
CA ILE A 155 -11.27 -22.08 -1.03
C ILE A 155 -9.99 -21.43 -1.56
N LYS A 156 -9.16 -22.17 -2.31
CA LYS A 156 -7.91 -21.68 -2.88
C LYS A 156 -8.16 -20.55 -3.88
N GLU A 157 -9.10 -20.72 -4.79
CA GLU A 157 -9.45 -19.68 -5.76
C GLU A 157 -10.03 -18.42 -5.08
N LEU A 158 -10.86 -18.60 -4.03
CA LEU A 158 -11.37 -17.48 -3.25
C LEU A 158 -10.25 -16.75 -2.51
N GLN A 159 -9.28 -17.48 -1.94
CA GLN A 159 -8.11 -16.87 -1.32
C GLN A 159 -7.26 -16.09 -2.32
N ASP A 160 -7.09 -16.60 -3.54
CA ASP A 160 -6.36 -15.92 -4.62
C ASP A 160 -7.08 -14.64 -5.07
N PHE A 161 -8.41 -14.70 -5.21
CA PHE A 161 -9.22 -13.51 -5.50
C PHE A 161 -9.06 -12.47 -4.39
N LEU A 162 -9.27 -12.85 -3.13
CA LEU A 162 -9.16 -11.91 -2.00
C LEU A 162 -7.75 -11.34 -1.83
N ARG A 163 -6.71 -12.08 -2.20
CA ARG A 163 -5.33 -11.58 -2.21
C ARG A 163 -5.15 -10.47 -3.25
N LYS A 164 -5.71 -10.67 -4.47
CA LYS A 164 -5.71 -9.64 -5.52
C LYS A 164 -6.45 -8.38 -5.08
N ILE A 165 -7.63 -8.53 -4.47
CA ILE A 165 -8.42 -7.40 -3.96
C ILE A 165 -7.71 -6.68 -2.80
N ASN A 166 -7.10 -7.43 -1.87
CA ASN A 166 -6.43 -6.85 -0.72
C ASN A 166 -5.22 -5.97 -1.11
N PHE A 167 -4.61 -6.23 -2.25
CA PHE A 167 -3.57 -5.37 -2.82
C PHE A 167 -4.11 -3.97 -3.16
N LEU A 168 -5.38 -3.86 -3.55
CA LEU A 168 -6.04 -2.63 -3.95
C LEU A 168 -6.75 -1.90 -2.81
N ARG A 169 -6.60 -2.38 -1.57
CA ARG A 169 -7.37 -1.91 -0.42
C ARG A 169 -7.28 -0.41 -0.15
N ARG A 170 -6.17 0.22 -0.48
CA ARG A 170 -5.97 1.67 -0.28
C ARG A 170 -6.81 2.54 -1.22
N PHE A 171 -7.38 1.95 -2.27
CA PHE A 171 -8.22 2.64 -3.27
C PHE A 171 -9.71 2.40 -3.05
N ILE A 172 -10.08 1.45 -2.19
CA ILE A 172 -11.46 1.02 -2.02
C ILE A 172 -11.97 1.44 -0.65
N PRO A 173 -12.96 2.34 -0.58
CA PRO A 173 -13.60 2.69 0.69
C PRO A 173 -14.18 1.44 1.36
N ASN A 174 -14.03 1.34 2.67
CA ASN A 174 -14.62 0.29 3.52
C ASN A 174 -14.52 -1.15 2.98
N LEU A 175 -13.43 -1.48 2.29
CA LEU A 175 -13.21 -2.82 1.70
C LEU A 175 -13.44 -3.96 2.72
N ALA A 176 -13.09 -3.74 4.00
CA ALA A 176 -13.22 -4.78 5.02
C ALA A 176 -14.67 -5.26 5.21
N GLU A 177 -15.66 -4.37 5.05
CA GLU A 177 -17.08 -4.73 5.11
C GLU A 177 -17.48 -5.52 3.86
N LEU A 178 -17.09 -5.04 2.67
CA LEU A 178 -17.38 -5.70 1.39
C LEU A 178 -16.86 -7.15 1.35
N ILE A 179 -15.65 -7.39 1.86
CA ILE A 179 -15.06 -8.75 1.84
C ILE A 179 -15.44 -9.60 3.05
N ARG A 180 -16.21 -9.08 4.02
CA ARG A 180 -16.54 -9.76 5.27
C ARG A 180 -17.26 -11.09 5.05
N LEU A 181 -18.26 -11.09 4.18
CA LEU A 181 -19.05 -12.30 3.87
C LEU A 181 -18.18 -13.36 3.16
N LEU A 182 -17.33 -12.95 2.23
CA LEU A 182 -16.41 -13.85 1.55
C LEU A 182 -15.36 -14.44 2.52
N ASN A 183 -14.86 -13.65 3.46
CA ASN A 183 -13.95 -14.13 4.51
C ASN A 183 -14.62 -15.16 5.44
N ASN A 184 -15.94 -15.07 5.66
CA ASN A 184 -16.66 -16.07 6.45
C ASN A 184 -16.65 -17.44 5.78
N MET A 185 -16.64 -17.51 4.44
CA MET A 185 -16.54 -18.77 3.68
C MET A 185 -15.19 -19.46 3.86
N LEU A 186 -14.15 -18.74 4.30
CA LEU A 186 -12.81 -19.28 4.54
C LEU A 186 -12.60 -19.82 5.95
N LYS A 187 -13.59 -19.75 6.85
CA LYS A 187 -13.47 -20.25 8.22
C LYS A 187 -13.35 -21.78 8.22
N LYS A 188 -12.48 -22.28 9.11
CA LYS A 188 -12.02 -23.68 9.17
C LYS A 188 -13.13 -24.76 9.22
N TYR A 189 -14.32 -24.40 9.70
CA TYR A 189 -15.45 -25.33 9.83
C TYR A 189 -16.66 -24.95 8.96
N SER A 190 -16.53 -23.99 8.03
CA SER A 190 -17.59 -23.65 7.11
C SER A 190 -17.53 -24.55 5.87
N LYS A 191 -18.70 -25.06 5.44
CA LYS A 191 -18.79 -25.68 4.11
C LYS A 191 -18.65 -24.56 3.06
N PHE A 192 -17.76 -24.76 2.09
CA PHE A 192 -17.61 -23.83 0.98
C PHE A 192 -18.88 -23.84 0.10
N LYS A 193 -19.77 -22.89 0.36
CA LYS A 193 -21.04 -22.77 -0.34
C LYS A 193 -21.33 -21.28 -0.58
N TRP A 194 -21.66 -20.93 -1.81
CA TRP A 194 -22.12 -19.60 -2.17
C TRP A 194 -23.54 -19.35 -1.69
N THR A 195 -23.71 -18.40 -0.78
CA THR A 195 -25.03 -17.83 -0.45
C THR A 195 -25.36 -16.68 -1.40
N MET A 196 -26.61 -16.23 -1.42
CA MET A 196 -27.02 -15.07 -2.23
C MET A 196 -26.25 -13.81 -1.81
N GLU A 197 -26.08 -13.60 -0.49
CA GLU A 197 -25.37 -12.45 0.08
C GLU A 197 -23.87 -12.48 -0.31
N ALA A 198 -23.24 -13.67 -0.32
CA ALA A 198 -21.84 -13.81 -0.74
C ALA A 198 -21.66 -13.52 -2.23
N LYS A 199 -22.62 -13.95 -3.09
CA LYS A 199 -22.60 -13.62 -4.52
C LYS A 199 -22.77 -12.13 -4.74
N GLN A 200 -23.71 -11.50 -4.03
CA GLN A 200 -23.92 -10.06 -4.10
C GLN A 200 -22.64 -9.31 -3.67
N ALA A 201 -22.05 -9.68 -2.54
CA ALA A 201 -20.79 -9.07 -2.06
C ALA A 201 -19.64 -9.21 -3.08
N PHE A 202 -19.58 -10.33 -3.79
CA PHE A 202 -18.58 -10.52 -4.85
C PHE A 202 -18.79 -9.54 -6.02
N GLU A 203 -20.04 -9.34 -6.47
CA GLU A 203 -20.35 -8.39 -7.54
C GLU A 203 -20.21 -6.92 -7.07
N GLU A 204 -20.55 -6.63 -5.81
CA GLU A 204 -20.33 -5.31 -5.22
C GLU A 204 -18.84 -4.93 -5.20
N ILE A 205 -17.95 -5.88 -4.89
CA ILE A 205 -16.49 -5.66 -4.95
C ILE A 205 -16.08 -5.33 -6.38
N LYS A 206 -16.57 -6.06 -7.40
CA LYS A 206 -16.27 -5.76 -8.79
C LYS A 206 -16.79 -4.38 -9.21
N THR A 207 -18.01 -4.03 -8.79
CA THR A 207 -18.58 -2.70 -9.02
C THR A 207 -17.78 -1.61 -8.34
N ALA A 208 -17.28 -1.83 -7.11
CA ALA A 208 -16.41 -0.89 -6.43
C ALA A 208 -15.09 -0.66 -7.18
N LEU A 209 -14.55 -1.69 -7.84
CA LEU A 209 -13.34 -1.57 -8.66
C LEU A 209 -13.56 -0.72 -9.93
N THR A 210 -14.72 -0.78 -10.55
CA THR A 210 -15.03 0.08 -11.73
C THR A 210 -15.16 1.56 -11.36
N LYS A 211 -15.49 1.85 -10.10
CA LYS A 211 -15.63 3.20 -9.55
C LYS A 211 -14.38 3.65 -8.77
N THR A 212 -13.25 2.96 -8.97
CA THR A 212 -12.03 3.21 -8.17
C THR A 212 -11.58 4.66 -8.30
N LEU A 213 -11.39 5.29 -7.16
CA LEU A 213 -10.96 6.67 -7.08
C LEU A 213 -9.46 6.79 -7.43
N VAL A 214 -9.14 7.89 -8.12
CA VAL A 214 -7.75 8.32 -8.28
C VAL A 214 -7.30 8.90 -6.94
N LEU A 215 -6.21 8.38 -6.39
CA LEU A 215 -5.61 8.91 -5.17
C LEU A 215 -4.70 10.07 -5.52
N THR A 216 -4.81 11.17 -4.78
CA THR A 216 -3.98 12.35 -4.97
C THR A 216 -2.63 12.18 -4.28
N SER A 217 -1.60 12.80 -4.82
CA SER A 217 -0.30 12.96 -4.16
C SER A 217 -0.45 13.75 -2.86
N ALA A 218 0.17 13.28 -1.79
CA ALA A 218 0.21 14.00 -0.53
C ALA A 218 1.10 15.24 -0.65
N LYS A 219 0.61 16.41 -0.20
CA LYS A 219 1.36 17.67 -0.09
C LYS A 219 1.66 17.92 1.39
N PHE A 220 2.91 17.84 1.79
CA PHE A 220 3.31 17.90 3.20
C PHE A 220 3.31 19.32 3.79
N ASP A 221 3.06 20.33 2.97
CA ASP A 221 2.85 21.73 3.33
C ASP A 221 1.37 22.07 3.63
N LYS A 222 0.47 21.09 3.51
CA LYS A 222 -0.96 21.24 3.77
C LYS A 222 -1.43 20.30 4.88
N ASP A 223 -2.45 20.74 5.62
CA ASP A 223 -3.09 19.92 6.65
C ASP A 223 -3.70 18.65 6.06
N PHE A 224 -3.60 17.57 6.80
CA PHE A 224 -4.31 16.33 6.51
C PHE A 224 -5.65 16.28 7.22
N ILE A 225 -6.60 15.63 6.61
CA ILE A 225 -7.93 15.41 7.17
C ILE A 225 -8.17 13.91 7.28
N ILE A 226 -8.60 13.45 8.46
CA ILE A 226 -8.99 12.06 8.69
C ILE A 226 -10.47 12.01 9.05
N PHE A 227 -11.24 11.22 8.29
CA PHE A 227 -12.53 10.74 8.74
C PHE A 227 -12.42 9.28 9.12
N SER A 228 -12.92 8.91 10.29
CA SER A 228 -12.91 7.52 10.75
C SER A 228 -14.31 7.09 11.22
N PHE A 229 -14.60 5.82 10.96
CA PHE A 229 -15.90 5.22 11.27
C PHE A 229 -15.73 3.78 11.75
N ALA A 230 -16.65 3.32 12.60
CA ALA A 230 -16.76 1.93 12.99
C ALA A 230 -18.19 1.44 12.88
N SER A 231 -18.38 0.26 12.29
CA SER A 231 -19.60 -0.54 12.36
C SER A 231 -19.50 -1.56 13.50
N GLU A 232 -20.48 -2.46 13.59
CA GLU A 232 -20.43 -3.56 14.55
C GLU A 232 -19.21 -4.49 14.31
N HIS A 233 -18.79 -4.67 13.05
CA HIS A 233 -17.84 -5.69 12.65
C HIS A 233 -16.57 -5.14 12.03
N THR A 234 -16.55 -3.90 11.58
CA THR A 234 -15.43 -3.29 10.86
C THR A 234 -15.13 -1.88 11.32
N ILE A 235 -13.93 -1.44 11.02
CA ILE A 235 -13.50 -0.06 11.11
C ILE A 235 -13.01 0.40 9.75
N ALA A 236 -13.25 1.66 9.43
CA ALA A 236 -12.80 2.28 8.20
C ALA A 236 -12.33 3.71 8.45
N ALA A 237 -11.47 4.21 7.58
CA ALA A 237 -11.04 5.60 7.58
C ALA A 237 -10.59 6.02 6.18
N VAL A 238 -10.61 7.32 5.95
CA VAL A 238 -10.02 7.96 4.77
C VAL A 238 -9.10 9.08 5.20
N LEU A 239 -7.95 9.17 4.54
CA LEU A 239 -7.03 10.28 4.62
C LEU A 239 -7.23 11.18 3.41
N LEU A 240 -7.44 12.46 3.64
CA LEU A 240 -7.76 13.47 2.64
C LEU A 240 -6.85 14.68 2.77
N GLN A 241 -6.77 15.45 1.70
CA GLN A 241 -6.33 16.85 1.72
C GLN A 241 -7.26 17.70 0.85
N LYS A 242 -7.33 19.00 1.13
CA LYS A 242 -8.01 19.96 0.26
C LYS A 242 -7.10 20.39 -0.88
N ASP A 243 -7.64 20.36 -2.08
CA ASP A 243 -6.97 20.99 -3.23
C ASP A 243 -7.03 22.54 -3.12
N ASP A 244 -6.47 23.22 -4.13
CA ASP A 244 -6.43 24.68 -4.14
C ASP A 244 -7.81 25.34 -4.32
N GLN A 245 -8.81 24.54 -4.71
CA GLN A 245 -10.22 24.95 -4.81
C GLN A 245 -11.03 24.63 -3.54
N GLY A 246 -10.39 24.04 -2.51
CA GLY A 246 -11.01 23.62 -1.26
C GLY A 246 -11.75 22.28 -1.35
N CYS A 247 -11.66 21.56 -2.46
CA CYS A 247 -12.28 20.25 -2.63
C CYS A 247 -11.45 19.16 -1.93
N GLU A 248 -12.13 18.28 -1.20
CA GLU A 248 -11.50 17.13 -0.53
C GLU A 248 -11.07 16.07 -1.55
N LYS A 249 -9.78 15.72 -1.56
CA LYS A 249 -9.19 14.71 -2.43
C LYS A 249 -8.64 13.55 -1.59
N PRO A 250 -8.93 12.30 -1.95
CA PRO A 250 -8.45 11.15 -1.21
C PRO A 250 -6.97 10.86 -1.48
N ILE A 251 -6.24 10.60 -0.39
CA ILE A 251 -4.84 10.14 -0.43
C ILE A 251 -4.77 8.65 -0.19
N ALA A 252 -5.56 8.13 0.76
CA ALA A 252 -5.60 6.70 1.06
C ALA A 252 -6.86 6.32 1.82
N PHE A 253 -7.37 5.11 1.55
CA PHE A 253 -8.40 4.47 2.35
C PHE A 253 -7.78 3.41 3.27
N PHE A 254 -8.40 3.24 4.42
CA PHE A 254 -8.09 2.19 5.38
C PHE A 254 -9.35 1.50 5.83
N SER A 255 -9.34 0.18 5.92
CA SER A 255 -10.41 -0.55 6.58
C SER A 255 -9.89 -1.86 7.17
N LYS A 256 -10.52 -2.34 8.25
CA LYS A 256 -10.13 -3.57 8.93
C LYS A 256 -11.33 -4.21 9.61
N ALA A 257 -11.46 -5.54 9.50
CA ALA A 257 -12.41 -6.30 10.30
C ALA A 257 -11.98 -6.32 11.77
N LEU A 258 -12.95 -6.13 12.67
CA LEU A 258 -12.77 -6.28 14.10
C LEU A 258 -12.71 -7.78 14.45
N ARG A 259 -11.79 -8.15 15.33
CA ARG A 259 -11.59 -9.53 15.81
C ARG A 259 -11.32 -9.49 17.30
N ASP A 260 -11.54 -10.61 17.97
CA ASP A 260 -11.20 -10.79 19.39
C ASP A 260 -11.79 -9.70 20.31
N ALA A 261 -10.98 -9.12 21.20
CA ALA A 261 -11.41 -8.11 22.16
C ALA A 261 -12.02 -6.85 21.51
N PRO A 262 -11.48 -6.24 20.44
CA PRO A 262 -12.10 -5.11 19.75
C PRO A 262 -13.52 -5.35 19.23
N LEU A 263 -13.88 -6.58 18.87
CA LEU A 263 -15.23 -6.92 18.44
C LEU A 263 -16.27 -6.71 19.56
N LYS A 264 -15.85 -6.89 20.82
CA LYS A 264 -16.70 -6.78 22.01
C LYS A 264 -16.78 -5.35 22.57
N TYR A 265 -16.06 -4.38 22.00
CA TYR A 265 -16.13 -2.99 22.47
C TYR A 265 -17.51 -2.38 22.22
N LYS A 266 -17.91 -1.45 23.10
CA LYS A 266 -19.10 -0.60 22.86
C LYS A 266 -18.86 0.26 21.61
N ILE A 267 -19.93 0.67 20.94
CA ILE A 267 -19.81 1.39 19.65
C ILE A 267 -18.94 2.64 19.76
N MET A 268 -19.03 3.43 20.82
CA MET A 268 -18.19 4.61 21.02
C MET A 268 -16.71 4.25 21.17
N GLU A 269 -16.40 3.15 21.84
CA GLU A 269 -15.02 2.65 21.92
C GLU A 269 -14.52 2.10 20.58
N LYS A 270 -15.41 1.48 19.77
CA LYS A 270 -15.05 1.07 18.39
C LYS A 270 -14.74 2.29 17.53
N GLN A 271 -15.50 3.38 17.64
CA GLN A 271 -15.24 4.64 16.94
C GLN A 271 -13.89 5.24 17.36
N ALA A 272 -13.58 5.31 18.65
CA ALA A 272 -12.29 5.75 19.15
C ALA A 272 -11.15 4.84 18.63
N TYR A 273 -11.34 3.52 18.69
CA TYR A 273 -10.39 2.55 18.19
C TYR A 273 -10.15 2.66 16.68
N ALA A 274 -11.19 3.02 15.91
CA ALA A 274 -11.08 3.26 14.47
C ALA A 274 -10.08 4.39 14.18
N LEU A 275 -10.18 5.53 14.87
CA LEU A 275 -9.23 6.64 14.71
C LEU A 275 -7.81 6.24 15.10
N VAL A 276 -7.61 5.58 16.25
CA VAL A 276 -6.27 5.11 16.66
C VAL A 276 -5.63 4.19 15.62
N LYS A 277 -6.42 3.30 15.01
CA LYS A 277 -5.93 2.40 13.96
C LYS A 277 -5.68 3.10 12.65
N ALA A 278 -6.50 4.09 12.30
CA ALA A 278 -6.31 4.94 11.13
C ALA A 278 -4.99 5.72 11.22
N ILE A 279 -4.74 6.40 12.33
CA ILE A 279 -3.50 7.14 12.60
C ILE A 279 -2.29 6.23 12.42
N LYS A 280 -2.28 5.05 13.04
CA LYS A 280 -1.19 4.08 12.88
C LYS A 280 -0.98 3.62 11.43
N ASN A 281 -2.07 3.47 10.68
CA ASN A 281 -1.99 3.06 9.27
C ASN A 281 -1.46 4.19 8.39
N PHE A 282 -1.86 5.43 8.68
CA PHE A 282 -1.48 6.61 7.91
C PHE A 282 -0.17 7.26 8.40
N LYS A 283 0.56 6.65 9.33
CA LYS A 283 1.80 7.18 9.91
C LYS A 283 2.77 7.73 8.87
N VAL A 284 2.94 7.03 7.74
CA VAL A 284 3.87 7.42 6.66
C VAL A 284 3.57 8.80 6.08
N TYR A 285 2.30 9.23 6.16
CA TYR A 285 1.86 10.52 5.62
C TYR A 285 1.87 11.62 6.68
N ILE A 286 1.47 11.31 7.92
CA ILE A 286 1.07 12.30 8.91
C ILE A 286 2.12 12.59 9.99
N LEU A 287 3.26 11.89 9.99
CA LEU A 287 4.22 11.90 11.11
C LEU A 287 4.73 13.31 11.45
N TYR A 288 4.88 14.18 10.46
CA TYR A 288 5.42 15.55 10.62
C TYR A 288 4.47 16.62 10.11
N SER A 289 3.17 16.35 10.08
CA SER A 289 2.18 17.25 9.52
C SER A 289 1.02 17.44 10.47
N HIS A 290 0.37 18.59 10.43
CA HIS A 290 -0.86 18.85 11.18
C HIS A 290 -2.02 18.03 10.61
N VAL A 291 -2.84 17.44 11.51
CA VAL A 291 -3.95 16.56 11.15
C VAL A 291 -5.23 16.99 11.83
N ILE A 292 -6.28 17.21 11.07
CA ILE A 292 -7.64 17.42 11.59
C ILE A 292 -8.39 16.08 11.50
N ALA A 293 -8.66 15.48 12.66
CA ALA A 293 -9.36 14.21 12.76
C ALA A 293 -10.83 14.40 13.13
N TYR A 294 -11.73 14.09 12.22
CA TYR A 294 -13.17 14.15 12.48
C TYR A 294 -13.68 12.84 13.06
N VAL A 295 -14.42 12.95 14.18
CA VAL A 295 -15.06 11.83 14.88
C VAL A 295 -16.58 12.04 14.94
N PRO A 296 -17.39 10.95 15.02
CA PRO A 296 -18.86 11.04 14.90
C PRO A 296 -19.56 11.89 15.97
N ASN A 297 -18.96 12.02 17.16
CA ASN A 297 -19.54 12.81 18.24
C ASN A 297 -18.51 13.20 19.32
N ALA A 298 -18.91 14.08 20.26
CA ALA A 298 -18.07 14.57 21.34
C ALA A 298 -17.61 13.46 22.30
N VAL A 299 -18.43 12.44 22.58
CA VAL A 299 -18.06 11.33 23.48
C VAL A 299 -16.83 10.58 22.95
N VAL A 300 -16.69 10.43 21.62
CA VAL A 300 -15.50 9.80 21.02
C VAL A 300 -14.27 10.68 21.22
N LYS A 301 -14.39 12.00 21.09
CA LYS A 301 -13.33 12.95 21.42
C LYS A 301 -12.92 12.80 22.88
N ASP A 302 -13.88 12.82 23.81
CA ASP A 302 -13.61 12.73 25.25
C ASP A 302 -12.88 11.43 25.61
N ILE A 303 -13.25 10.28 25.01
CA ILE A 303 -12.54 9.00 25.21
C ILE A 303 -11.05 9.09 24.81
N LEU A 304 -10.71 9.94 23.86
CA LEU A 304 -9.36 10.04 23.27
C LEU A 304 -8.54 11.22 23.81
N THR A 305 -9.15 12.14 24.57
CA THR A 305 -8.48 13.34 25.10
C THR A 305 -8.47 13.41 26.65
N GLN A 306 -9.16 12.48 27.32
CA GLN A 306 -9.25 12.48 28.78
C GLN A 306 -7.89 12.13 29.42
N GLU A 307 -7.38 12.99 30.29
CA GLU A 307 -6.11 12.80 30.99
C GLU A 307 -6.20 11.77 32.12
N GLY A 308 -5.06 11.19 32.51
CA GLY A 308 -4.93 10.32 33.68
C GLY A 308 -5.55 8.93 33.55
N ILE A 309 -5.95 8.49 32.35
CA ILE A 309 -6.53 7.17 32.12
C ILE A 309 -5.47 6.12 31.87
N GLU A 310 -5.52 5.03 32.64
CA GLU A 310 -4.71 3.83 32.46
C GLU A 310 -5.36 2.77 31.56
N GLY A 311 -4.63 1.69 31.30
CA GLY A 311 -5.10 0.53 30.56
C GLY A 311 -5.19 0.76 29.04
N LYS A 312 -6.23 0.18 28.41
CA LYS A 312 -6.37 0.24 26.96
C LYS A 312 -6.57 1.64 26.39
N ARG A 313 -7.35 2.48 27.09
CA ARG A 313 -7.63 3.87 26.67
C ARG A 313 -6.39 4.74 26.80
N GLY A 314 -5.65 4.61 27.91
CA GLY A 314 -4.37 5.30 28.08
C GLY A 314 -3.38 4.99 26.95
N LYS A 315 -3.32 3.71 26.52
CA LYS A 315 -2.50 3.32 25.35
C LYS A 315 -2.99 3.95 24.04
N TRP A 316 -4.29 4.19 23.90
CA TRP A 316 -4.82 4.87 22.70
C TRP A 316 -4.45 6.35 22.70
N ILE A 317 -4.61 7.02 23.85
CA ILE A 317 -4.25 8.42 24.02
C ILE A 317 -2.75 8.61 23.75
N ALA A 318 -1.89 7.80 24.39
CA ALA A 318 -0.45 7.85 24.17
C ALA A 318 -0.06 7.71 22.68
N ASN A 319 -0.74 6.82 21.93
CA ASN A 319 -0.49 6.68 20.48
C ASN A 319 -0.94 7.89 19.67
N ILE A 320 -1.89 8.70 20.13
CA ILE A 320 -2.34 9.91 19.43
C ILE A 320 -1.41 11.08 19.74
N LEU A 321 -0.94 11.17 20.98
CA LEU A 321 -0.03 12.23 21.43
C LEU A 321 1.35 12.21 20.73
N GLU A 322 1.70 11.12 20.01
CA GLU A 322 2.89 11.08 19.15
C GLU A 322 2.76 11.99 17.91
N TYR A 323 1.57 12.52 17.62
CA TYR A 323 1.26 13.26 16.39
C TYR A 323 0.61 14.60 16.70
N ASP A 324 0.78 15.57 15.83
CA ASP A 324 0.03 16.85 15.89
C ASP A 324 -1.38 16.67 15.32
N ILE A 325 -2.32 16.29 16.21
CA ILE A 325 -3.70 15.95 15.83
C ILE A 325 -4.71 16.79 16.60
N GLU A 326 -5.53 17.52 15.86
CA GLU A 326 -6.73 18.17 16.37
C GLU A 326 -7.95 17.27 16.17
N ILE A 327 -8.60 16.81 17.26
CA ILE A 327 -9.82 15.99 17.19
C ILE A 327 -11.05 16.88 17.21
N LYS A 328 -11.85 16.83 16.15
CA LYS A 328 -13.11 17.59 16.00
C LYS A 328 -14.32 16.66 15.96
N PRO A 329 -15.29 16.79 16.87
CA PRO A 329 -16.57 16.12 16.72
C PRO A 329 -17.34 16.74 15.55
N THR A 330 -17.93 15.91 14.71
CA THR A 330 -18.79 16.37 13.61
C THR A 330 -20.09 15.60 13.60
N LYS A 331 -21.20 16.28 13.36
CA LYS A 331 -22.41 15.62 12.87
C LYS A 331 -22.15 15.44 11.38
N LEU A 332 -22.18 14.20 10.86
CA LEU A 332 -22.05 13.92 9.43
C LEU A 332 -23.04 14.80 8.66
N ILE A 333 -22.55 15.88 8.06
CA ILE A 333 -23.37 16.80 7.29
C ILE A 333 -23.62 16.14 5.94
N LYS A 334 -24.90 15.98 5.56
CA LYS A 334 -25.30 15.63 4.20
C LYS A 334 -24.62 16.60 3.23
N GLY A 335 -23.58 16.15 2.51
CA GLY A 335 -22.88 17.02 1.56
C GLY A 335 -21.35 16.91 1.56
N GLN A 336 -20.72 16.34 2.56
CA GLN A 336 -19.28 16.03 2.50
C GLN A 336 -19.09 14.74 1.69
N GLY A 337 -18.67 14.88 0.42
CA GLY A 337 -18.80 13.86 -0.62
C GLY A 337 -18.18 12.49 -0.30
N LEU A 338 -17.00 12.45 0.34
CA LEU A 338 -16.33 11.18 0.67
C LEU A 338 -16.79 10.58 2.00
N ALA A 339 -17.19 11.40 2.98
CA ALA A 339 -17.83 10.91 4.20
C ALA A 339 -19.20 10.26 3.89
N LYS A 340 -19.90 10.76 2.87
CA LYS A 340 -21.14 10.17 2.35
C LYS A 340 -20.89 8.79 1.72
N LEU A 341 -19.82 8.62 0.96
CA LEU A 341 -19.42 7.32 0.40
C LEU A 341 -19.12 6.28 1.49
N MET A 342 -18.58 6.70 2.64
CA MET A 342 -18.31 5.81 3.77
C MET A 342 -19.58 5.44 4.55
N THR A 343 -20.63 6.26 4.51
CA THR A 343 -21.90 5.98 5.17
C THR A 343 -22.90 5.25 4.26
N GLU A 344 -22.88 5.48 2.95
CA GLU A 344 -23.75 4.82 1.98
C GLU A 344 -23.34 3.35 1.69
N THR A 345 -22.11 2.95 2.05
CA THR A 345 -21.67 1.53 1.99
C THR A 345 -22.02 0.72 3.25
N ASN A 346 -22.81 1.27 4.15
CA ASN A 346 -23.22 0.63 5.41
C ASN A 346 -24.69 0.19 5.45
N PHE A 347 -25.32 -0.08 4.30
CA PHE A 347 -26.62 -0.75 4.22
C PHE A 347 -26.50 -2.23 3.98
#